data_c000cccd2707526721901928b8bad5e7
#
_entry.id   c000cccd2707526721901928b8bad5e7
#
_cell.length_a   1.000
_cell.length_b   1.000
_cell.length_c   1.000
_cell.angle_alpha   90.00
_cell.angle_beta   90.00
_cell.angle_gamma   90.00
#
_symmetry.space_group_name_H-M   'P 1'
#
loop_
_entity.id
_entity.type
_entity.pdbx_description
1 polymer ?
#
loop_
_entity_poly.entity_id
_entity_poly.type
_entity_poly.pdbx_seq_one_letter_code
_entity_poly.pdbx_strand_id
1 'polypeptide(L)'
;YLAFSSVLSGTYQSAVMARDMILDEHPEAVIEIVDTLAAAGGEGYLSILAAEARDQGKSLAKTKAMIEDILPRLRTYFLVDDLYHLMRGGRLSKSSAIIGSLINIKPLLWLDDSGKLVPLAKIRGRKKAIKEMVLYATQDIGHSTAIVAYANDLEAAENLKEQLLTVNGIEQVLIMPLGPVISTHVGPGTLAIFTIGEKAR
;
A
#
# COMPACT_ATOMS: atom_id res chain seq x y z
N TYR A 1 -16.23 -3.69 5.18
CA TYR A 1 -15.45 -3.72 3.94
C TYR A 1 -14.31 -2.72 4.00
N LEU A 2 -13.08 -3.20 3.85
CA LEU A 2 -11.89 -2.37 3.71
C LEU A 2 -11.65 -2.15 2.21
N ALA A 3 -11.96 -0.95 1.73
CA ALA A 3 -11.92 -0.64 0.31
C ALA A 3 -10.52 -0.15 -0.12
N PHE A 4 -10.11 -0.55 -1.29
CA PHE A 4 -8.99 0.04 -2.02
C PHE A 4 -9.16 1.57 -2.12
N SER A 5 -8.06 2.33 -2.13
CA SER A 5 -8.11 3.80 -2.20
C SER A 5 -9.13 4.31 -3.21
N SER A 6 -10.08 5.12 -2.76
CA SER A 6 -11.13 5.73 -3.59
C SER A 6 -10.60 6.61 -4.71
N VAL A 7 -9.38 7.11 -4.55
CA VAL A 7 -8.71 7.95 -5.54
C VAL A 7 -8.09 7.11 -6.68
N LEU A 8 -7.79 5.85 -6.41
CA LEU A 8 -7.18 4.94 -7.39
C LEU A 8 -8.21 4.02 -8.07
N SER A 9 -9.34 3.75 -7.41
CA SER A 9 -10.37 2.83 -7.91
C SER A 9 -11.78 3.29 -7.52
N GLY A 10 -12.75 3.10 -8.42
CA GLY A 10 -14.17 3.32 -8.15
C GLY A 10 -14.82 2.26 -7.25
N THR A 11 -14.10 1.23 -6.80
CA THR A 11 -14.64 0.14 -5.96
C THR A 11 -15.20 0.64 -4.63
N TYR A 12 -14.55 1.62 -4.00
CA TYR A 12 -15.08 2.27 -2.79
C TYR A 12 -16.49 2.82 -3.03
N GLN A 13 -16.66 3.64 -4.07
CA GLN A 13 -17.96 4.24 -4.39
C GLN A 13 -19.01 3.18 -4.74
N SER A 14 -18.62 2.14 -5.46
CA SER A 14 -19.52 1.01 -5.77
C SER A 14 -19.96 0.28 -4.50
N ALA A 15 -19.05 0.09 -3.54
CA ALA A 15 -19.38 -0.54 -2.26
C ALA A 15 -20.36 0.33 -1.41
N VAL A 16 -20.15 1.66 -1.40
CA VAL A 16 -21.05 2.60 -0.74
C VAL A 16 -22.47 2.50 -1.34
N MET A 17 -22.58 2.53 -2.65
CA MET A 17 -23.87 2.39 -3.34
C MET A 17 -24.53 1.04 -3.04
N ALA A 18 -23.78 -0.05 -3.07
CA ALA A 18 -24.30 -1.39 -2.77
C ALA A 18 -24.78 -1.49 -1.31
N ARG A 19 -24.04 -0.91 -0.36
CA ARG A 19 -24.46 -0.83 1.05
C ARG A 19 -25.80 -0.09 1.18
N ASP A 20 -25.92 1.08 0.54
CA ASP A 20 -27.11 1.90 0.66
C ASP A 20 -28.33 1.15 0.09
N MET A 21 -28.21 0.46 -1.04
CA MET A 21 -29.26 -0.40 -1.60
C MET A 21 -29.65 -1.54 -0.66
N ILE A 22 -28.68 -2.17 0.02
CA ILE A 22 -28.97 -3.23 0.99
C ILE A 22 -29.71 -2.67 2.21
N LEU A 23 -29.31 -1.48 2.70
CA LEU A 23 -29.95 -0.86 3.86
C LEU A 23 -31.35 -0.38 3.57
N ASP A 24 -31.72 -0.07 2.32
CA ASP A 24 -33.09 0.24 1.91
C ASP A 24 -34.03 -0.98 2.06
N GLU A 25 -33.49 -2.20 1.82
CA GLU A 25 -34.28 -3.45 1.95
C GLU A 25 -34.13 -4.10 3.34
N HIS A 26 -32.96 -3.88 3.99
CA HIS A 26 -32.56 -4.48 5.26
C HIS A 26 -32.03 -3.41 6.22
N PRO A 27 -32.91 -2.52 6.77
CA PRO A 27 -32.48 -1.41 7.62
C PRO A 27 -31.83 -1.85 8.95
N GLU A 28 -32.00 -3.10 9.36
CA GLU A 28 -31.36 -3.70 10.53
C GLU A 28 -29.92 -4.15 10.28
N ALA A 29 -29.47 -4.21 9.02
CA ALA A 29 -28.12 -4.66 8.69
C ALA A 29 -27.08 -3.62 9.13
N VAL A 30 -25.93 -4.11 9.61
CA VAL A 30 -24.82 -3.25 10.00
C VAL A 30 -23.67 -3.48 9.03
N ILE A 31 -23.45 -2.55 8.13
CA ILE A 31 -22.42 -2.61 7.09
C ILE A 31 -21.53 -1.37 7.19
N GLU A 32 -20.25 -1.59 7.52
CA GLU A 32 -19.25 -0.54 7.57
C GLU A 32 -18.32 -0.61 6.36
N ILE A 33 -18.04 0.54 5.77
CA ILE A 33 -17.11 0.67 4.65
C ILE A 33 -16.03 1.68 5.05
N VAL A 34 -14.79 1.29 4.90
CA VAL A 34 -13.62 2.13 5.19
C VAL A 34 -12.88 2.38 3.89
N ASP A 35 -12.72 3.64 3.48
CA ASP A 35 -11.75 4.00 2.46
C ASP A 35 -10.35 3.91 3.09
N THR A 36 -9.59 2.90 2.71
CA THR A 36 -8.29 2.69 3.33
C THR A 36 -7.23 3.68 2.87
N LEU A 37 -7.48 4.44 1.80
CA LEU A 37 -6.47 5.28 1.14
C LEU A 37 -5.18 4.49 0.86
N ALA A 38 -5.30 3.17 0.75
CA ALA A 38 -4.23 2.21 0.56
C ALA A 38 -4.45 1.37 -0.69
N ALA A 39 -3.43 0.61 -1.04
CA ALA A 39 -3.42 -0.29 -2.19
C ALA A 39 -2.63 -1.56 -1.86
N ALA A 40 -2.97 -2.67 -2.51
CA ALA A 40 -2.21 -3.92 -2.47
C ALA A 40 -1.87 -4.38 -1.04
N GLY A 41 -0.57 -4.53 -0.74
CA GLY A 41 -0.12 -4.98 0.59
C GLY A 41 -0.53 -4.05 1.74
N GLY A 42 -0.78 -2.76 1.49
CA GLY A 42 -1.28 -1.85 2.52
C GLY A 42 -2.72 -2.15 2.94
N GLU A 43 -3.61 -2.37 1.97
CA GLU A 43 -4.98 -2.85 2.22
C GLU A 43 -4.95 -4.25 2.86
N GLY A 44 -4.08 -5.14 2.37
CA GLY A 44 -3.86 -6.46 2.94
C GLY A 44 -3.40 -6.41 4.39
N TYR A 45 -2.53 -5.48 4.75
CA TYR A 45 -2.06 -5.27 6.12
C TYR A 45 -3.22 -4.90 7.06
N LEU A 46 -4.04 -3.93 6.65
CA LEU A 46 -5.22 -3.53 7.43
C LEU A 46 -6.22 -4.68 7.56
N SER A 47 -6.35 -5.52 6.53
CA SER A 47 -7.22 -6.71 6.57
C SER A 47 -6.74 -7.75 7.56
N ILE A 48 -5.42 -7.98 7.66
CA ILE A 48 -4.82 -8.86 8.66
C ILE A 48 -5.13 -8.33 10.07
N LEU A 49 -4.88 -7.06 10.34
CA LEU A 49 -5.13 -6.45 11.65
C LEU A 49 -6.62 -6.46 12.02
N ALA A 50 -7.51 -6.26 11.05
CA ALA A 50 -8.95 -6.36 11.28
C ALA A 50 -9.38 -7.79 11.61
N ALA A 51 -8.81 -8.79 10.95
CA ALA A 51 -9.06 -10.21 11.24
C ALA A 51 -8.56 -10.59 12.64
N GLU A 52 -7.37 -10.16 13.03
CA GLU A 52 -6.81 -10.35 14.37
C GLU A 52 -7.69 -9.70 15.44
N ALA A 53 -8.18 -8.47 15.19
CA ALA A 53 -9.08 -7.78 16.09
C ALA A 53 -10.40 -8.55 16.29
N ARG A 54 -10.97 -9.08 15.19
CA ARG A 54 -12.15 -9.95 15.23
C ARG A 54 -11.88 -11.22 16.06
N ASP A 55 -10.76 -11.87 15.84
CA ASP A 55 -10.38 -13.10 16.53
C ASP A 55 -10.13 -12.88 18.04
N GLN A 56 -9.75 -11.64 18.41
CA GLN A 56 -9.67 -11.15 19.79
C GLN A 56 -11.06 -10.77 20.37
N GLY A 57 -12.15 -10.93 19.62
CA GLY A 57 -13.51 -10.61 20.06
C GLY A 57 -13.84 -9.12 20.05
N LYS A 58 -13.11 -8.27 19.36
CA LYS A 58 -13.46 -6.84 19.20
C LYS A 58 -14.74 -6.71 18.35
N SER A 59 -15.62 -5.79 18.75
CA SER A 59 -16.81 -5.47 17.98
C SER A 59 -16.44 -4.78 16.65
N LEU A 60 -17.35 -4.81 15.67
CA LEU A 60 -17.19 -4.12 14.38
C LEU A 60 -16.81 -2.65 14.55
N ALA A 61 -17.51 -1.93 15.43
CA ALA A 61 -17.23 -0.52 15.71
C ALA A 61 -15.80 -0.30 16.28
N LYS A 62 -15.35 -1.17 17.20
CA LYS A 62 -13.99 -1.08 17.75
C LYS A 62 -12.92 -1.43 16.71
N THR A 63 -13.19 -2.41 15.86
CA THR A 63 -12.28 -2.79 14.76
C THR A 63 -12.18 -1.66 13.75
N LYS A 64 -13.30 -1.05 13.35
CA LYS A 64 -13.30 0.11 12.45
C LYS A 64 -12.50 1.27 13.03
N ALA A 65 -12.77 1.67 14.28
CA ALA A 65 -12.03 2.76 14.93
C ALA A 65 -10.52 2.49 15.01
N MET A 66 -10.12 1.24 15.30
CA MET A 66 -8.70 0.83 15.29
C MET A 66 -8.09 0.98 13.90
N ILE A 67 -8.78 0.56 12.85
CA ILE A 67 -8.29 0.70 11.47
C ILE A 67 -8.15 2.17 11.10
N GLU A 68 -9.17 3.00 11.39
CA GLU A 68 -9.16 4.44 11.11
C GLU A 68 -8.01 5.17 11.84
N ASP A 69 -7.66 4.76 13.06
CA ASP A 69 -6.48 5.27 13.79
C ASP A 69 -5.15 4.89 13.11
N ILE A 70 -5.08 3.73 12.48
CA ILE A 70 -3.89 3.25 11.79
C ILE A 70 -3.67 3.94 10.43
N LEU A 71 -4.74 4.31 9.71
CA LEU A 71 -4.67 4.83 8.34
C LEU A 71 -3.62 5.95 8.16
N PRO A 72 -3.56 7.00 8.99
CA PRO A 72 -2.58 8.07 8.81
C PRO A 72 -1.14 7.62 9.07
N ARG A 73 -0.92 6.46 9.71
CA ARG A 73 0.39 5.89 10.02
C ARG A 73 0.85 4.80 9.05
N LEU A 74 -0.05 4.33 8.18
CA LEU A 74 0.25 3.31 7.18
C LEU A 74 1.12 3.91 6.08
N ARG A 75 2.29 3.36 5.85
CA ARG A 75 3.27 3.79 4.88
C ARG A 75 3.35 2.83 3.72
N THR A 76 3.34 3.36 2.53
CA THR A 76 3.47 2.61 1.27
C THR A 76 4.52 3.27 0.40
N TYR A 77 5.64 2.60 0.20
CA TYR A 77 6.71 3.02 -0.69
C TYR A 77 6.98 1.94 -1.72
N PHE A 78 7.20 2.33 -2.96
CA PHE A 78 7.43 1.35 -4.01
C PHE A 78 8.32 1.88 -5.14
N LEU A 79 9.01 0.96 -5.80
CA LEU A 79 9.80 1.17 -6.99
C LEU A 79 9.16 0.47 -8.17
N VAL A 80 9.14 1.12 -9.32
CA VAL A 80 8.78 0.52 -10.60
C VAL A 80 9.95 0.59 -11.57
N ASP A 81 9.98 -0.31 -12.51
CA ASP A 81 10.97 -0.25 -13.58
C ASP A 81 10.57 0.72 -14.68
N ASP A 82 9.27 0.86 -14.94
CA ASP A 82 8.73 1.72 -15.98
C ASP A 82 7.45 2.43 -15.49
N LEU A 83 7.50 3.76 -15.44
CA LEU A 83 6.35 4.61 -15.09
C LEU A 83 5.23 4.60 -16.15
N TYR A 84 5.52 4.19 -17.38
CA TYR A 84 4.53 4.17 -18.45
C TYR A 84 3.35 3.24 -18.15
N HIS A 85 3.54 2.17 -17.37
CA HIS A 85 2.44 1.32 -16.92
C HIS A 85 1.42 2.10 -16.08
N LEU A 86 1.88 2.83 -15.07
CA LEU A 86 1.04 3.68 -14.21
C LEU A 86 0.36 4.81 -14.99
N MET A 87 1.10 5.43 -15.92
CA MET A 87 0.57 6.52 -16.74
C MET A 87 -0.47 6.04 -17.73
N ARG A 88 -0.24 4.91 -18.41
CA ARG A 88 -1.21 4.31 -19.33
C ARG A 88 -2.46 3.86 -18.60
N GLY A 89 -2.29 3.33 -17.39
CA GLY A 89 -3.40 2.98 -16.51
C GLY A 89 -4.13 4.18 -15.89
N GLY A 90 -3.64 5.42 -16.07
CA GLY A 90 -4.25 6.64 -15.53
C GLY A 90 -4.11 6.82 -14.01
N ARG A 91 -3.27 6.03 -13.33
CA ARG A 91 -3.02 6.13 -11.87
C ARG A 91 -1.85 7.02 -11.52
N LEU A 92 -1.12 7.47 -12.53
CA LEU A 92 -0.10 8.52 -12.40
C LEU A 92 -0.33 9.60 -13.46
N SER A 93 -0.31 10.87 -13.06
CA SER A 93 -0.48 11.99 -13.99
C SER A 93 0.69 12.09 -14.98
N LYS A 94 0.38 12.37 -16.24
CA LYS A 94 1.38 12.65 -17.29
C LYS A 94 2.19 13.93 -17.01
N SER A 95 1.66 14.84 -16.21
CA SER A 95 2.33 16.09 -15.81
C SER A 95 3.30 15.92 -14.65
N SER A 96 3.35 14.72 -14.02
CA SER A 96 4.36 14.48 -13.00
C SER A 96 5.75 14.59 -13.64
N ALA A 97 6.58 15.52 -13.15
CA ALA A 97 7.87 15.95 -13.70
C ALA A 97 8.97 14.86 -13.77
N ILE A 98 8.57 13.59 -13.75
CA ILE A 98 9.43 12.40 -13.80
C ILE A 98 9.57 11.84 -15.22
N ILE A 99 8.78 12.35 -16.18
CA ILE A 99 8.79 11.87 -17.56
C ILE A 99 10.05 12.40 -18.27
N GLY A 100 11.10 11.67 -18.18
CA GLY A 100 12.30 11.83 -18.97
C GLY A 100 13.04 10.50 -18.97
N SER A 101 13.33 9.97 -20.14
CA SER A 101 14.12 8.75 -20.32
C SER A 101 15.56 8.97 -19.80
N LEU A 102 15.75 8.93 -18.50
CA LEU A 102 17.08 8.92 -17.92
C LEU A 102 17.48 7.45 -17.74
N ILE A 103 18.42 7.01 -18.53
CA ILE A 103 19.00 5.68 -18.44
C ILE A 103 19.40 5.41 -16.99
N ASN A 104 18.92 4.28 -16.44
CA ASN A 104 19.24 3.80 -15.09
C ASN A 104 18.69 4.65 -13.93
N ILE A 105 17.69 5.50 -14.14
CA ILE A 105 16.97 6.19 -13.07
C ILE A 105 15.76 5.33 -12.64
N LYS A 106 15.68 5.06 -11.34
CA LYS A 106 14.55 4.35 -10.71
C LYS A 106 13.72 5.36 -9.94
N PRO A 107 12.45 5.55 -10.32
CA PRO A 107 11.55 6.38 -9.55
C PRO A 107 11.14 5.66 -8.27
N LEU A 108 11.27 6.33 -7.15
CA LEU A 108 10.66 5.94 -5.88
C LEU A 108 9.34 6.69 -5.76
N LEU A 109 8.28 5.95 -5.52
CA LEU A 109 6.93 6.47 -5.34
C LEU A 109 6.40 6.11 -3.95
N TRP A 110 5.36 6.83 -3.54
CA TRP A 110 4.62 6.55 -2.33
C TRP A 110 3.13 6.84 -2.51
N LEU A 111 2.31 6.36 -1.58
CA LEU A 111 0.94 6.84 -1.43
C LEU A 111 0.94 8.00 -0.45
N ASP A 112 0.42 9.14 -0.90
CA ASP A 112 0.24 10.32 -0.05
C ASP A 112 -0.98 10.18 0.89
N ASP A 113 -1.19 11.16 1.76
CA ASP A 113 -2.27 11.17 2.74
C ASP A 113 -3.67 11.16 2.09
N SER A 114 -3.76 11.55 0.83
CA SER A 114 -5.00 11.49 0.05
C SER A 114 -5.21 10.14 -0.66
N GLY A 115 -4.29 9.19 -0.53
CA GLY A 115 -4.34 7.89 -1.21
C GLY A 115 -3.93 7.93 -2.68
N LYS A 116 -3.22 8.98 -3.14
CA LYS A 116 -2.69 9.12 -4.50
C LYS A 116 -1.29 8.55 -4.62
N LEU A 117 -0.97 8.03 -5.80
CA LEU A 117 0.42 7.69 -6.15
C LEU A 117 1.19 8.95 -6.51
N VAL A 118 2.22 9.25 -5.73
CA VAL A 118 3.04 10.44 -5.90
C VAL A 118 4.51 10.05 -6.01
N PRO A 119 5.23 10.63 -6.97
CA PRO A 119 6.68 10.47 -7.04
C PRO A 119 7.36 11.16 -5.87
N LEU A 120 8.24 10.43 -5.19
CA LEU A 120 9.00 10.92 -4.03
C LEU A 120 10.43 11.32 -4.42
N ALA A 121 11.12 10.45 -5.16
CA ALA A 121 12.51 10.69 -5.54
C ALA A 121 12.87 10.02 -6.88
N LYS A 122 13.93 10.54 -7.51
CA LYS A 122 14.59 9.96 -8.68
C LYS A 122 15.96 9.46 -8.26
N ILE A 123 16.17 8.16 -8.28
CA ILE A 123 17.39 7.56 -7.75
C ILE A 123 18.13 6.82 -8.86
N ARG A 124 19.42 7.10 -9.00
CA ARG A 124 20.23 6.41 -9.98
C ARG A 124 20.67 5.03 -9.45
N GLY A 125 20.25 3.99 -10.16
CA GLY A 125 20.57 2.59 -9.84
C GLY A 125 19.58 1.93 -8.87
N ARG A 126 19.17 0.70 -9.21
CA ARG A 126 18.15 -0.08 -8.47
C ARG A 126 18.57 -0.36 -7.02
N LYS A 127 19.82 -0.77 -6.79
CA LYS A 127 20.33 -1.08 -5.45
C LYS A 127 20.25 0.12 -4.50
N LYS A 128 20.59 1.33 -4.99
CA LYS A 128 20.50 2.56 -4.21
C LYS A 128 19.03 2.92 -3.97
N ALA A 129 18.17 2.75 -4.97
CA ALA A 129 16.76 3.03 -4.86
C ALA A 129 16.05 2.14 -3.81
N ILE A 130 16.39 0.85 -3.76
CA ILE A 130 15.89 -0.08 -2.72
C ILE A 130 16.36 0.39 -1.32
N LYS A 131 17.62 0.79 -1.17
CA LYS A 131 18.15 1.30 0.09
C LYS A 131 17.39 2.54 0.59
N GLU A 132 17.15 3.49 -0.29
CA GLU A 132 16.36 4.70 0.03
C GLU A 132 14.91 4.33 0.37
N MET A 133 14.29 3.40 -0.36
CA MET A 133 12.94 2.92 -0.06
C MET A 133 12.86 2.32 1.35
N VAL A 134 13.84 1.52 1.76
CA VAL A 134 13.92 0.98 3.13
C VAL A 134 14.01 2.10 4.13
N LEU A 135 14.89 3.10 3.93
CA LEU A 135 15.04 4.24 4.83
C LEU A 135 13.73 5.00 5.03
N TYR A 136 13.00 5.30 3.94
CA TYR A 136 11.71 5.97 4.05
C TYR A 136 10.66 5.12 4.76
N ALA A 137 10.61 3.83 4.46
CA ALA A 137 9.61 2.93 5.02
C ALA A 137 9.83 2.65 6.53
N THR A 138 11.04 2.87 7.04
CA THR A 138 11.44 2.45 8.40
C THR A 138 11.88 3.59 9.32
N GLN A 139 11.48 4.82 9.02
CA GLN A 139 11.89 6.00 9.80
C GLN A 139 11.46 5.94 11.28
N ASP A 140 10.25 5.46 11.55
CA ASP A 140 9.71 5.29 12.91
C ASP A 140 8.75 4.10 12.91
N ILE A 141 9.22 2.93 13.28
CA ILE A 141 8.44 1.69 13.26
C ILE A 141 7.52 1.65 14.47
N GLY A 142 6.20 1.64 14.21
CA GLY A 142 5.14 1.55 15.22
C GLY A 142 4.47 0.17 15.27
N HIS A 143 4.84 -0.76 14.37
CA HIS A 143 4.37 -2.14 14.38
C HIS A 143 5.46 -3.08 13.86
N SER A 144 5.66 -4.22 14.53
CA SER A 144 6.82 -5.09 14.25
C SER A 144 6.74 -5.93 12.99
N THR A 145 5.61 -5.89 12.27
CA THR A 145 5.44 -6.55 10.98
C THR A 145 5.65 -5.56 9.83
N ALA A 146 6.34 -5.97 8.78
CA ALA A 146 6.36 -5.30 7.48
C ALA A 146 5.81 -6.23 6.39
N ILE A 147 5.30 -5.65 5.31
CA ILE A 147 4.90 -6.42 4.14
C ILE A 147 5.77 -5.98 2.97
N VAL A 148 6.25 -6.95 2.20
CA VAL A 148 6.92 -6.76 0.91
C VAL A 148 6.03 -7.33 -0.18
N ALA A 149 5.72 -6.53 -1.20
CA ALA A 149 5.03 -7.02 -2.38
C ALA A 149 5.90 -6.86 -3.63
N TYR A 150 5.74 -7.77 -4.58
CA TYR A 150 6.56 -7.81 -5.79
C TYR A 150 5.76 -8.21 -7.03
N ALA A 151 6.23 -7.77 -8.20
CA ALA A 151 5.76 -8.22 -9.50
C ALA A 151 6.91 -8.86 -10.27
N ASN A 152 6.88 -10.21 -10.42
CA ASN A 152 7.83 -11.00 -11.20
C ASN A 152 9.32 -10.83 -10.81
N ASP A 153 9.60 -10.61 -9.51
CA ASP A 153 10.97 -10.46 -8.98
C ASP A 153 11.04 -10.96 -7.53
N LEU A 154 10.83 -12.26 -7.33
CA LEU A 154 10.83 -12.89 -6.01
C LEU A 154 12.19 -12.79 -5.33
N GLU A 155 13.28 -12.95 -6.08
CA GLU A 155 14.64 -12.88 -5.54
C GLU A 155 14.90 -11.49 -4.90
N ALA A 156 14.51 -10.42 -5.59
CA ALA A 156 14.65 -9.09 -5.03
C ALA A 156 13.73 -8.86 -3.81
N ALA A 157 12.55 -9.49 -3.76
CA ALA A 157 11.67 -9.42 -2.60
C ALA A 157 12.25 -10.16 -1.39
N GLU A 158 12.86 -11.33 -1.58
CA GLU A 158 13.55 -12.07 -0.51
C GLU A 158 14.75 -11.28 0.03
N ASN A 159 15.59 -10.74 -0.85
CA ASN A 159 16.69 -9.87 -0.47
C ASN A 159 16.22 -8.62 0.30
N LEU A 160 15.07 -8.07 -0.07
CA LEU A 160 14.46 -6.92 0.62
C LEU A 160 13.94 -7.32 2.01
N LYS A 161 13.34 -8.50 2.14
CA LYS A 161 12.93 -9.05 3.44
C LYS A 161 14.11 -9.19 4.38
N GLU A 162 15.23 -9.76 3.92
CA GLU A 162 16.45 -9.89 4.73
C GLU A 162 16.95 -8.54 5.23
N GLN A 163 16.94 -7.52 4.37
CA GLN A 163 17.33 -6.16 4.76
C GLN A 163 16.36 -5.58 5.82
N LEU A 164 15.04 -5.76 5.66
CA LEU A 164 14.06 -5.26 6.61
C LEU A 164 14.18 -5.93 7.98
N LEU A 165 14.50 -7.23 8.03
CA LEU A 165 14.71 -7.95 9.29
C LEU A 165 15.95 -7.48 10.07
N THR A 166 16.86 -6.69 9.46
CA THR A 166 17.96 -6.03 10.19
C THR A 166 17.57 -4.70 10.83
N VAL A 167 16.38 -4.19 10.54
CA VAL A 167 15.89 -2.91 11.06
C VAL A 167 15.34 -3.12 12.46
N ASN A 168 15.78 -2.29 13.40
CA ASN A 168 15.26 -2.33 14.77
C ASN A 168 13.73 -2.05 14.78
N GLY A 169 12.99 -2.88 15.47
CA GLY A 169 11.53 -2.80 15.56
C GLY A 169 10.77 -3.62 14.50
N ILE A 170 11.46 -4.23 13.53
CA ILE A 170 10.85 -5.19 12.59
C ILE A 170 11.23 -6.62 13.00
N GLU A 171 10.24 -7.43 13.34
CA GLU A 171 10.39 -8.82 13.78
C GLU A 171 9.88 -9.81 12.71
N GLN A 172 8.92 -9.37 11.90
CA GLN A 172 8.29 -10.20 10.88
C GLN A 172 8.19 -9.46 9.54
N VAL A 173 8.46 -10.17 8.45
CA VAL A 173 8.24 -9.68 7.09
C VAL A 173 7.45 -10.72 6.29
N LEU A 174 6.27 -10.32 5.84
CA LEU A 174 5.44 -11.10 4.94
C LEU A 174 5.79 -10.73 3.49
N ILE A 175 5.95 -11.74 2.64
CA ILE A 175 6.16 -11.54 1.19
C ILE A 175 4.90 -11.98 0.45
N MET A 176 4.44 -11.16 -0.50
CA MET A 176 3.30 -11.49 -1.33
C MET A 176 3.51 -11.08 -2.80
N PRO A 177 3.09 -11.89 -3.76
CA PRO A 177 3.02 -11.44 -5.14
C PRO A 177 1.92 -10.40 -5.30
N LEU A 178 2.16 -9.38 -6.13
CA LEU A 178 1.11 -8.46 -6.55
C LEU A 178 0.10 -9.20 -7.44
N GLY A 179 -1.18 -9.01 -7.16
CA GLY A 179 -2.26 -9.57 -7.97
C GLY A 179 -2.26 -9.00 -9.41
N PRO A 180 -2.95 -9.67 -10.36
CA PRO A 180 -2.89 -9.33 -11.78
C PRO A 180 -3.34 -7.90 -12.09
N VAL A 181 -4.34 -7.39 -11.38
CA VAL A 181 -4.84 -6.01 -11.56
C VAL A 181 -3.74 -4.99 -11.25
N ILE A 182 -3.12 -5.11 -10.07
CA ILE A 182 -2.05 -4.20 -9.66
C ILE A 182 -0.83 -4.36 -10.57
N SER A 183 -0.42 -5.59 -10.86
CA SER A 183 0.73 -5.88 -11.74
C SER A 183 0.58 -5.27 -13.13
N THR A 184 -0.64 -5.23 -13.68
CA THR A 184 -0.92 -4.56 -14.97
C THR A 184 -0.65 -3.06 -14.91
N HIS A 185 -0.93 -2.42 -13.76
CA HIS A 185 -0.70 -0.98 -13.59
C HIS A 185 0.75 -0.62 -13.26
N VAL A 186 1.46 -1.46 -12.51
CA VAL A 186 2.82 -1.14 -12.04
C VAL A 186 3.92 -1.76 -12.88
N GLY A 187 3.62 -2.86 -13.58
CA GLY A 187 4.56 -3.60 -14.43
C GLY A 187 5.50 -4.54 -13.67
N PRO A 188 6.24 -5.38 -14.41
CA PRO A 188 7.21 -6.30 -13.84
C PRO A 188 8.38 -5.56 -13.19
N GLY A 189 9.09 -6.22 -12.27
CA GLY A 189 10.21 -5.65 -11.53
C GLY A 189 9.80 -4.69 -10.41
N THR A 190 8.50 -4.49 -10.19
CA THR A 190 8.00 -3.67 -9.08
C THR A 190 8.27 -4.32 -7.73
N LEU A 191 8.77 -3.51 -6.79
CA LEU A 191 8.91 -3.84 -5.38
C LEU A 191 8.21 -2.79 -4.52
N ALA A 192 7.52 -3.22 -3.48
CA ALA A 192 6.84 -2.33 -2.54
C ALA A 192 7.08 -2.76 -1.09
N ILE A 193 7.14 -1.79 -0.19
CA ILE A 193 7.21 -1.96 1.26
C ILE A 193 5.99 -1.30 1.88
N PHE A 194 5.37 -2.00 2.82
CA PHE A 194 4.27 -1.50 3.65
C PHE A 194 4.65 -1.65 5.11
N THR A 195 4.62 -0.56 5.85
CA THR A 195 4.89 -0.50 7.29
C THR A 195 3.88 0.40 7.98
N ILE A 196 3.80 0.28 9.30
CA ILE A 196 3.02 1.21 10.13
C ILE A 196 4.00 1.95 11.03
N GLY A 197 3.97 3.28 10.96
CA GLY A 197 4.79 4.15 11.79
C GLY A 197 4.16 4.43 13.16
N GLU A 198 4.96 4.98 14.09
CA GLU A 198 4.44 5.53 15.34
C GLU A 198 3.65 6.82 15.11
N LYS A 199 4.10 7.63 14.16
CA LYS A 199 3.53 8.93 13.82
C LYS A 199 2.83 8.89 12.46
N ALA A 200 1.90 9.81 12.26
CA ALA A 200 1.33 10.06 10.94
C ALA A 200 2.45 10.38 9.92
N ARG A 201 2.23 9.91 8.68
CA ARG A 201 3.12 10.15 7.53
C ARG A 201 3.04 11.58 7.02
#